data_39dd877f85b2fd42a174798b58a80b5b
#
_entry.id   39dd877f85b2fd42a174798b58a80b5b
#
_cell.length_a   1.000
_cell.length_b   1.000
_cell.length_c   1.000
_cell.angle_alpha   90.00
_cell.angle_beta   90.00
_cell.angle_gamma   90.00
#
_symmetry.space_group_name_H-M   'P 1'
#
loop_
_entity.id
_entity.type
_entity.pdbx_description
1 polymer ?
#
loop_
_entity_poly.entity_id
_entity_poly.type
_entity_poly.pdbx_seq_one_letter_code
_entity_poly.pdbx_strand_id
1 'polypeptide(L)'
;MRFVNSAQTEALGLGGYTEPKRPSRSIKIILTTVGILLSLIVAGIVGGYLYWQSFKDTPQYSLALLVDAARRDDQAQVDEFVAINSVVDEFMPQITGKAIELYGRGLPPQTIARVARVAEPMMPALKQRARVQLPSLIRKKAERFESVPFAAMVLGAERYLDIRQSGDTALIRSRLPEHVFEVRMQRNGSRWKIVGVRDEAVATEIAQKVGQEIIAVAANGGAEAAGNRLGIKNLNTILQQAEEIFR
;
A
#
# COMPACT_ATOMS: atom_id res chain seq x y z
N MET A 1 46.31 -22.40 -102.46
CA MET A 1 46.85 -23.41 -101.51
C MET A 1 46.55 -23.00 -100.11
N ARG A 2 45.92 -23.91 -99.34
CA ARG A 2 45.86 -24.04 -97.89
C ARG A 2 45.27 -22.92 -97.11
N PHE A 3 44.08 -23.16 -96.62
CA PHE A 3 43.66 -23.84 -95.39
C PHE A 3 44.04 -23.14 -94.08
N VAL A 4 43.02 -23.14 -93.21
CA VAL A 4 43.04 -23.27 -91.78
C VAL A 4 42.78 -21.97 -91.08
N ASN A 5 41.89 -21.83 -90.15
CA ASN A 5 41.02 -22.71 -89.37
C ASN A 5 40.08 -21.85 -88.56
N SER A 6 38.84 -22.16 -88.66
CA SER A 6 37.88 -21.74 -87.62
C SER A 6 38.19 -22.58 -86.40
N ALA A 7 38.45 -21.99 -85.31
CA ALA A 7 38.12 -22.60 -83.99
C ALA A 7 38.38 -21.67 -82.87
N GLN A 8 37.41 -21.62 -81.97
CA GLN A 8 37.54 -21.36 -80.57
C GLN A 8 37.67 -19.88 -80.14
N THR A 9 36.52 -19.22 -80.11
CA THR A 9 36.22 -18.32 -79.01
C THR A 9 35.07 -18.89 -78.24
N GLU A 10 35.36 -20.01 -77.57
CA GLU A 10 34.48 -20.54 -76.54
C GLU A 10 34.77 -19.83 -75.25
N ALA A 11 33.68 -19.49 -74.60
CA ALA A 11 33.59 -19.45 -73.13
C ALA A 11 34.34 -18.34 -72.40
N LEU A 12 33.82 -17.16 -72.40
CA LEU A 12 33.71 -16.42 -71.16
C LEU A 12 32.23 -16.40 -70.78
N GLY A 13 31.89 -17.39 -69.93
CA GLY A 13 30.59 -17.43 -69.25
C GLY A 13 30.42 -16.23 -68.35
N LEU A 14 29.90 -15.18 -68.92
CA LEU A 14 29.33 -14.09 -68.11
C LEU A 14 28.10 -14.68 -67.45
N GLY A 15 28.28 -15.00 -66.16
CA GLY A 15 27.25 -15.49 -65.27
C GLY A 15 25.98 -14.65 -65.44
N GLY A 16 24.91 -15.36 -65.80
CA GLY A 16 23.60 -14.73 -65.93
C GLY A 16 23.24 -13.98 -64.67
N TYR A 17 23.18 -12.68 -64.80
CA TYR A 17 22.49 -11.87 -63.80
C TYR A 17 21.05 -12.32 -63.82
N THR A 18 20.65 -13.15 -62.86
CA THR A 18 19.25 -13.43 -62.60
C THR A 18 18.64 -12.14 -62.09
N GLU A 19 17.90 -11.43 -62.95
CA GLU A 19 17.10 -10.29 -62.52
C GLU A 19 16.23 -10.75 -61.34
N PRO A 20 16.26 -10.03 -60.22
CA PRO A 20 15.40 -10.38 -59.08
C PRO A 20 13.94 -10.30 -59.53
N LYS A 21 13.26 -11.46 -59.54
CA LYS A 21 11.84 -11.57 -59.86
C LYS A 21 11.09 -10.50 -59.06
N ARG A 22 10.49 -9.51 -59.73
CA ARG A 22 9.65 -8.49 -59.08
C ARG A 22 8.55 -9.20 -58.31
N PRO A 23 8.40 -8.95 -56.97
CA PRO A 23 7.43 -9.65 -56.16
C PRO A 23 6.04 -9.40 -56.73
N SER A 24 5.25 -10.49 -56.85
CA SER A 24 3.88 -10.41 -57.32
C SER A 24 3.05 -9.42 -56.51
N ARG A 25 2.02 -8.80 -57.08
CA ARG A 25 1.13 -7.87 -56.33
C ARG A 25 0.60 -8.46 -55.04
N SER A 26 0.30 -9.76 -55.03
CA SER A 26 -0.16 -10.50 -53.85
C SER A 26 0.89 -10.52 -52.74
N ILE A 27 2.18 -10.74 -53.07
CA ILE A 27 3.27 -10.74 -52.05
C ILE A 27 3.43 -9.34 -51.47
N LYS A 28 3.33 -8.29 -52.26
CA LYS A 28 3.41 -6.91 -51.76
C LYS A 28 2.26 -6.59 -50.78
N ILE A 29 1.03 -7.02 -51.11
CA ILE A 29 -0.12 -6.85 -50.23
C ILE A 29 0.04 -7.60 -48.93
N ILE A 30 0.51 -8.85 -48.96
CA ILE A 30 0.78 -9.65 -47.76
C ILE A 30 1.87 -8.98 -46.90
N LEU A 31 2.97 -8.53 -47.52
CA LEU A 31 4.05 -7.88 -46.80
C LEU A 31 3.63 -6.57 -46.14
N THR A 32 2.82 -5.74 -46.82
CA THR A 32 2.26 -4.52 -46.25
C THR A 32 1.29 -4.81 -45.11
N THR A 33 0.40 -5.80 -45.29
CA THR A 33 -0.54 -6.19 -44.21
C THR A 33 0.18 -6.72 -42.99
N VAL A 34 1.19 -7.58 -43.16
CA VAL A 34 2.04 -8.08 -42.06
C VAL A 34 2.80 -6.93 -41.40
N GLY A 35 3.35 -6.00 -42.20
CA GLY A 35 4.03 -4.81 -41.67
C GLY A 35 3.11 -3.91 -40.84
N ILE A 36 1.89 -3.67 -41.29
CA ILE A 36 0.90 -2.91 -40.51
C ILE A 36 0.51 -3.63 -39.23
N LEU A 37 0.27 -4.96 -39.30
CA LEU A 37 -0.07 -5.74 -38.11
C LEU A 37 1.07 -5.72 -37.08
N LEU A 38 2.29 -5.90 -37.52
CA LEU A 38 3.49 -5.82 -36.65
C LEU A 38 3.65 -4.44 -36.02
N SER A 39 3.42 -3.38 -36.80
CA SER A 39 3.45 -1.98 -36.31
C SER A 39 2.39 -1.73 -35.25
N LEU A 40 1.17 -2.25 -35.43
CA LEU A 40 0.11 -2.15 -34.44
C LEU A 40 0.43 -2.91 -33.15
N ILE A 41 1.05 -4.10 -33.27
CA ILE A 41 1.51 -4.87 -32.09
C ILE A 41 2.58 -4.09 -31.34
N VAL A 42 3.59 -3.57 -32.03
CA VAL A 42 4.65 -2.77 -31.41
C VAL A 42 4.10 -1.51 -30.77
N ALA A 43 3.20 -0.79 -31.45
CA ALA A 43 2.53 0.38 -30.91
C ALA A 43 1.71 0.04 -29.64
N GLY A 44 1.02 -1.11 -29.65
CA GLY A 44 0.28 -1.63 -28.50
C GLY A 44 1.19 -1.96 -27.31
N ILE A 45 2.34 -2.60 -27.56
CA ILE A 45 3.34 -2.93 -26.51
C ILE A 45 3.95 -1.65 -25.93
N VAL A 46 4.38 -0.72 -26.79
CA VAL A 46 4.96 0.56 -26.36
C VAL A 46 3.93 1.40 -25.60
N GLY A 47 2.71 1.51 -26.14
CA GLY A 47 1.61 2.22 -25.49
C GLY A 47 1.26 1.61 -24.12
N GLY A 48 1.16 0.28 -24.05
CA GLY A 48 0.94 -0.45 -22.80
C GLY A 48 2.06 -0.25 -21.79
N TYR A 49 3.31 -0.25 -22.23
CA TYR A 49 4.46 0.03 -21.38
C TYR A 49 4.45 1.45 -20.81
N LEU A 50 4.20 2.45 -21.66
CA LEU A 50 4.12 3.86 -21.23
C LEU A 50 2.94 4.08 -20.28
N TYR A 51 1.79 3.46 -20.58
CA TYR A 51 0.61 3.49 -19.71
C TYR A 51 0.94 2.87 -18.35
N TRP A 52 1.60 1.70 -18.31
CA TRP A 52 2.03 1.09 -17.04
C TRP A 52 3.03 1.96 -16.27
N GLN A 53 3.94 2.61 -16.99
CA GLN A 53 4.92 3.51 -16.37
C GLN A 53 4.25 4.70 -15.66
N SER A 54 3.12 5.21 -16.19
CA SER A 54 2.40 6.32 -15.58
C SER A 54 1.78 5.99 -14.22
N PHE A 55 1.56 4.70 -13.90
CA PHE A 55 1.06 4.29 -12.59
C PHE A 55 2.11 4.31 -11.50
N LYS A 56 3.41 4.20 -11.83
CA LYS A 56 4.48 4.04 -10.83
C LYS A 56 4.56 5.19 -9.82
N ASP A 57 4.19 6.38 -10.24
CA ASP A 57 4.20 7.59 -9.42
C ASP A 57 2.86 7.89 -8.75
N THR A 58 1.93 6.95 -8.77
CA THR A 58 0.58 7.13 -8.22
C THR A 58 0.45 6.57 -6.79
N PRO A 59 -0.48 7.13 -5.97
CA PRO A 59 -0.77 6.63 -4.64
C PRO A 59 -1.22 5.15 -4.63
N GLN A 60 -2.06 4.75 -5.60
CA GLN A 60 -2.54 3.37 -5.69
C GLN A 60 -1.42 2.37 -5.98
N TYR A 61 -0.42 2.75 -6.77
CA TYR A 61 0.75 1.89 -7.02
C TYR A 61 1.55 1.67 -5.72
N SER A 62 1.78 2.73 -4.95
CA SER A 62 2.47 2.64 -3.66
C SER A 62 1.68 1.81 -2.64
N LEU A 63 0.33 1.91 -2.63
CA LEU A 63 -0.51 1.03 -1.82
C LEU A 63 -0.39 -0.44 -2.23
N ALA A 64 -0.39 -0.73 -3.53
CA ALA A 64 -0.23 -2.09 -4.02
C ALA A 64 1.15 -2.66 -3.66
N LEU A 65 2.22 -1.84 -3.69
CA LEU A 65 3.56 -2.22 -3.24
C LEU A 65 3.59 -2.50 -1.73
N LEU A 66 2.90 -1.69 -0.92
CA LEU A 66 2.76 -1.94 0.52
C LEU A 66 2.09 -3.29 0.79
N VAL A 67 0.97 -3.58 0.12
CA VAL A 67 0.27 -4.87 0.26
C VAL A 67 1.17 -6.03 -0.16
N ASP A 68 1.90 -5.88 -1.26
CA ASP A 68 2.83 -6.90 -1.76
C ASP A 68 4.02 -7.12 -0.81
N ALA A 69 4.60 -6.06 -0.25
CA ALA A 69 5.65 -6.12 0.77
C ALA A 69 5.14 -6.81 2.07
N ALA A 70 3.96 -6.43 2.53
CA ALA A 70 3.36 -7.00 3.72
C ALA A 70 3.05 -8.50 3.57
N ARG A 71 2.59 -8.95 2.39
CA ARG A 71 2.37 -10.38 2.09
C ARG A 71 3.66 -11.19 2.12
N ARG A 72 4.77 -10.59 1.69
CA ARG A 72 6.09 -11.24 1.68
C ARG A 72 6.84 -11.13 3.00
N ASP A 73 6.22 -10.51 4.02
CA ASP A 73 6.85 -10.24 5.32
C ASP A 73 8.12 -9.36 5.21
N ASP A 74 8.17 -8.51 4.19
CA ASP A 74 9.28 -7.60 3.94
C ASP A 74 9.09 -6.31 4.75
N GLN A 75 9.52 -6.36 6.02
CA GLN A 75 9.37 -5.24 6.95
C GLN A 75 10.10 -3.98 6.47
N ALA A 76 11.27 -4.14 5.84
CA ALA A 76 12.04 -2.99 5.36
C ALA A 76 11.26 -2.21 4.28
N GLN A 77 10.61 -2.93 3.36
CA GLN A 77 9.75 -2.29 2.38
C GLN A 77 8.47 -1.72 2.99
N VAL A 78 7.85 -2.38 3.98
CA VAL A 78 6.68 -1.82 4.68
C VAL A 78 7.03 -0.47 5.29
N ASP A 79 8.19 -0.32 5.91
CA ASP A 79 8.66 0.93 6.52
C ASP A 79 8.92 2.06 5.50
N GLU A 80 9.19 1.71 4.23
CA GLU A 80 9.27 2.68 3.15
C GLU A 80 7.90 3.31 2.84
N PHE A 81 6.83 2.52 2.92
CA PHE A 81 5.47 2.95 2.54
C PHE A 81 4.62 3.44 3.71
N VAL A 82 5.04 3.19 4.96
CA VAL A 82 4.29 3.59 6.17
C VAL A 82 5.18 4.40 7.11
N ALA A 83 4.76 5.62 7.43
CA ALA A 83 5.37 6.42 8.50
C ALA A 83 4.76 5.99 9.85
N ILE A 84 5.22 4.87 10.40
CA ILE A 84 4.63 4.21 11.58
C ILE A 84 4.40 5.20 12.73
N ASN A 85 5.36 6.07 13.01
CA ASN A 85 5.23 7.07 14.07
C ASN A 85 4.06 8.04 13.81
N SER A 86 4.00 8.58 12.59
CA SER A 86 2.95 9.54 12.21
C SER A 86 1.56 8.89 12.22
N VAL A 87 1.47 7.65 11.74
CA VAL A 87 0.21 6.88 11.73
C VAL A 87 -0.27 6.64 13.18
N VAL A 88 0.63 6.19 14.06
CA VAL A 88 0.27 5.95 15.48
C VAL A 88 -0.11 7.25 16.17
N ASP A 89 0.64 8.33 15.95
CA ASP A 89 0.37 9.63 16.58
C ASP A 89 -0.98 10.22 16.14
N GLU A 90 -1.39 10.00 14.89
CA GLU A 90 -2.70 10.44 14.40
C GLU A 90 -3.85 9.50 14.81
N PHE A 91 -3.59 8.21 14.94
CA PHE A 91 -4.63 7.23 15.26
C PHE A 91 -4.96 7.17 16.76
N MET A 92 -4.00 7.43 17.65
CA MET A 92 -4.21 7.39 19.10
C MET A 92 -5.35 8.31 19.60
N PRO A 93 -5.48 9.56 19.14
CA PRO A 93 -6.63 10.41 19.51
C PRO A 93 -7.97 9.82 19.11
N GLN A 94 -8.06 9.08 18.00
CA GLN A 94 -9.30 8.43 17.56
C GLN A 94 -9.70 7.32 18.55
N ILE A 95 -8.74 6.49 18.99
CA ILE A 95 -8.96 5.45 20.01
C ILE A 95 -9.41 6.10 21.32
N THR A 96 -8.71 7.14 21.75
CA THR A 96 -9.04 7.85 22.99
C THR A 96 -10.45 8.50 22.92
N GLY A 97 -10.78 9.13 21.81
CA GLY A 97 -12.11 9.69 21.57
C GLY A 97 -13.21 8.62 21.65
N LYS A 98 -12.98 7.44 21.03
CA LYS A 98 -13.93 6.32 21.10
C LYS A 98 -14.01 5.70 22.50
N ALA A 99 -12.91 5.60 23.23
CA ALA A 99 -12.94 5.15 24.61
C ALA A 99 -13.77 6.10 25.49
N ILE A 100 -13.64 7.41 25.32
CA ILE A 100 -14.47 8.40 26.03
C ILE A 100 -15.94 8.27 25.62
N GLU A 101 -16.23 8.08 24.34
CA GLU A 101 -17.60 7.89 23.85
C GLU A 101 -18.25 6.64 24.44
N LEU A 102 -17.54 5.53 24.52
CA LEU A 102 -18.04 4.25 25.00
C LEU A 102 -18.19 4.19 26.51
N TYR A 103 -17.21 4.70 27.24
CA TYR A 103 -17.10 4.52 28.70
C TYR A 103 -17.29 5.81 29.49
N GLY A 104 -17.26 6.97 28.84
CA GLY A 104 -17.47 8.29 29.46
C GLY A 104 -18.92 8.73 29.51
N ARG A 105 -19.87 7.99 28.92
CA ARG A 105 -21.29 8.36 28.93
C ARG A 105 -21.84 8.43 30.36
N GLY A 106 -22.40 9.58 30.73
CA GLY A 106 -22.92 9.81 32.06
C GLY A 106 -21.89 10.27 33.09
N LEU A 107 -20.64 10.37 32.76
CA LEU A 107 -19.60 10.90 33.63
C LEU A 107 -19.56 12.44 33.53
N PRO A 108 -19.40 13.15 34.67
CA PRO A 108 -19.17 14.60 34.66
C PRO A 108 -17.86 14.92 33.86
N PRO A 109 -17.83 16.08 33.16
CA PRO A 109 -16.64 16.51 32.41
C PRO A 109 -15.36 16.53 33.24
N GLN A 110 -15.47 16.86 34.54
CA GLN A 110 -14.36 16.85 35.48
C GLN A 110 -13.79 15.44 35.70
N THR A 111 -14.66 14.42 35.75
CA THR A 111 -14.23 13.01 35.88
C THR A 111 -13.52 12.55 34.62
N ILE A 112 -14.02 12.89 33.42
CA ILE A 112 -13.35 12.61 32.15
C ILE A 112 -11.97 13.26 32.10
N ALA A 113 -11.86 14.53 32.51
CA ALA A 113 -10.59 15.24 32.57
C ALA A 113 -9.59 14.63 33.59
N ARG A 114 -10.08 14.05 34.68
CA ARG A 114 -9.22 13.31 35.64
C ARG A 114 -8.72 12.02 35.03
N VAL A 115 -9.61 11.20 34.43
CA VAL A 115 -9.21 9.96 33.75
C VAL A 115 -8.17 10.25 32.67
N ALA A 116 -8.35 11.31 31.86
CA ALA A 116 -7.38 11.72 30.86
C ALA A 116 -6.01 12.03 31.47
N ARG A 117 -5.95 12.75 32.60
CA ARG A 117 -4.67 13.04 33.31
C ARG A 117 -3.99 11.79 33.83
N VAL A 118 -4.75 10.80 34.31
CA VAL A 118 -4.19 9.50 34.73
C VAL A 118 -3.67 8.68 33.55
N ALA A 119 -4.34 8.75 32.39
CA ALA A 119 -3.94 8.05 31.19
C ALA A 119 -2.72 8.70 30.49
N GLU A 120 -2.51 10.00 30.67
CA GLU A 120 -1.45 10.76 30.00
C GLU A 120 -0.05 10.15 30.14
N PRO A 121 0.44 9.78 31.35
CA PRO A 121 1.76 9.16 31.52
C PRO A 121 1.86 7.74 30.91
N MET A 122 0.74 7.09 30.61
CA MET A 122 0.69 5.77 29.97
C MET A 122 0.77 5.87 28.43
N MET A 123 0.45 7.03 27.85
CA MET A 123 0.38 7.22 26.40
C MET A 123 1.69 6.89 25.67
N PRO A 124 2.88 7.25 26.15
CA PRO A 124 4.13 6.88 25.49
C PRO A 124 4.32 5.36 25.37
N ALA A 125 3.99 4.60 26.42
CA ALA A 125 4.09 3.14 26.42
C ALA A 125 3.08 2.51 25.48
N LEU A 126 1.84 3.00 25.46
CA LEU A 126 0.80 2.56 24.52
C LEU A 126 1.20 2.85 23.06
N LYS A 127 1.71 4.04 22.77
CA LYS A 127 2.22 4.38 21.45
C LYS A 127 3.37 3.47 21.02
N GLN A 128 4.30 3.20 21.91
CA GLN A 128 5.41 2.28 21.62
C GLN A 128 4.93 0.87 21.33
N ARG A 129 3.98 0.36 22.10
CA ARG A 129 3.35 -0.95 21.82
C ARG A 129 2.62 -0.96 20.48
N ALA A 130 1.87 0.09 20.18
CA ALA A 130 1.19 0.24 18.88
C ALA A 130 2.19 0.23 17.72
N ARG A 131 3.33 0.94 17.84
CA ARG A 131 4.39 0.95 16.82
C ARG A 131 4.95 -0.45 16.55
N VAL A 132 5.18 -1.23 17.60
CA VAL A 132 5.68 -2.62 17.47
C VAL A 132 4.64 -3.54 16.84
N GLN A 133 3.35 -3.33 17.11
CA GLN A 133 2.28 -4.20 16.64
C GLN A 133 1.73 -3.82 15.26
N LEU A 134 1.90 -2.58 14.81
CA LEU A 134 1.35 -2.09 13.55
C LEU A 134 1.78 -2.91 12.32
N PRO A 135 3.06 -3.32 12.18
CA PRO A 135 3.49 -4.14 11.05
C PRO A 135 2.74 -5.48 10.96
N SER A 136 2.56 -6.16 12.09
CA SER A 136 1.82 -7.43 12.12
C SER A 136 0.33 -7.25 11.78
N LEU A 137 -0.27 -6.12 12.16
CA LEU A 137 -1.64 -5.77 11.78
C LEU A 137 -1.76 -5.50 10.27
N ILE A 138 -0.80 -4.77 9.70
CA ILE A 138 -0.75 -4.52 8.25
C ILE A 138 -0.64 -5.85 7.51
N ARG A 139 0.26 -6.75 7.93
CA ARG A 139 0.41 -8.09 7.35
C ARG A 139 -0.91 -8.87 7.38
N LYS A 140 -1.54 -8.98 8.55
CA LYS A 140 -2.82 -9.67 8.71
C LYS A 140 -3.93 -9.11 7.80
N LYS A 141 -3.95 -7.80 7.60
CA LYS A 141 -4.90 -7.18 6.66
C LYS A 141 -4.53 -7.44 5.21
N ALA A 142 -3.23 -7.53 4.87
CA ALA A 142 -2.73 -7.83 3.54
C ALA A 142 -3.00 -9.29 3.10
N GLU A 143 -3.12 -10.25 4.02
CA GLU A 143 -3.46 -11.65 3.75
C GLU A 143 -4.75 -11.80 2.92
N ARG A 144 -5.71 -10.89 3.09
CA ARG A 144 -6.98 -10.88 2.32
C ARG A 144 -6.76 -10.69 0.81
N PHE A 145 -5.62 -10.16 0.42
CA PHE A 145 -5.24 -9.90 -0.98
C PHE A 145 -4.28 -10.95 -1.53
N GLU A 146 -4.03 -12.06 -0.82
CA GLU A 146 -3.02 -13.05 -1.18
C GLU A 146 -3.21 -13.61 -2.59
N SER A 147 -4.47 -13.83 -3.00
CA SER A 147 -4.83 -14.33 -4.32
C SER A 147 -4.95 -13.23 -5.39
N VAL A 148 -4.82 -11.95 -5.03
CA VAL A 148 -5.01 -10.83 -5.97
C VAL A 148 -3.70 -10.49 -6.64
N PRO A 149 -3.59 -10.60 -7.99
CA PRO A 149 -2.39 -10.19 -8.71
C PRO A 149 -2.05 -8.71 -8.52
N PHE A 150 -0.76 -8.37 -8.47
CA PHE A 150 -0.30 -6.99 -8.27
C PHE A 150 -0.94 -6.00 -9.26
N ALA A 151 -0.94 -6.34 -10.57
CA ALA A 151 -1.55 -5.50 -11.59
C ALA A 151 -3.05 -5.26 -11.36
N ALA A 152 -3.77 -6.29 -10.86
CA ALA A 152 -5.19 -6.16 -10.54
C ALA A 152 -5.42 -5.24 -9.32
N MET A 153 -4.51 -5.22 -8.34
CA MET A 153 -4.57 -4.28 -7.22
C MET A 153 -4.40 -2.83 -7.71
N VAL A 154 -3.42 -2.58 -8.58
CA VAL A 154 -3.15 -1.24 -9.12
C VAL A 154 -4.31 -0.73 -9.97
N LEU A 155 -4.73 -1.52 -10.96
CA LEU A 155 -5.77 -1.13 -11.93
C LEU A 155 -7.18 -1.14 -11.32
N GLY A 156 -7.42 -2.01 -10.36
CA GLY A 156 -8.72 -2.16 -9.68
C GLY A 156 -8.92 -1.19 -8.52
N ALA A 157 -7.88 -0.50 -8.05
CA ALA A 157 -7.94 0.34 -6.86
C ALA A 157 -9.06 1.39 -6.94
N GLU A 158 -9.19 2.09 -8.07
CA GLU A 158 -10.18 3.16 -8.25
C GLU A 158 -11.64 2.66 -8.20
N ARG A 159 -11.87 1.37 -8.39
CA ARG A 159 -13.21 0.80 -8.27
C ARG A 159 -13.70 0.79 -6.81
N TYR A 160 -12.79 0.59 -5.87
CA TYR A 160 -13.07 0.43 -4.44
C TYR A 160 -12.64 1.62 -3.61
N LEU A 161 -11.79 2.48 -4.16
CA LEU A 161 -11.18 3.62 -3.48
C LEU A 161 -11.47 4.91 -4.24
N ASP A 162 -11.85 5.96 -3.52
CA ASP A 162 -11.86 7.35 -4.01
C ASP A 162 -10.50 7.96 -3.69
N ILE A 163 -9.68 8.17 -4.72
CA ILE A 163 -8.31 8.65 -4.60
C ILE A 163 -8.27 10.10 -5.09
N ARG A 164 -8.00 11.03 -4.17
CA ARG A 164 -7.88 12.45 -4.47
C ARG A 164 -6.46 12.91 -4.19
N GLN A 165 -5.75 13.26 -5.24
CA GLN A 165 -4.41 13.80 -5.15
C GLN A 165 -4.44 15.31 -5.28
N SER A 166 -3.69 16.00 -4.41
CA SER A 166 -3.46 17.44 -4.45
C SER A 166 -1.98 17.73 -4.17
N GLY A 167 -1.21 18.00 -5.23
CA GLY A 167 0.23 18.17 -5.14
C GLY A 167 0.92 16.92 -4.56
N ASP A 168 1.63 17.10 -3.45
CA ASP A 168 2.37 16.05 -2.76
C ASP A 168 1.56 15.33 -1.66
N THR A 169 0.25 15.57 -1.59
CA THR A 169 -0.66 14.89 -0.67
C THR A 169 -1.70 14.10 -1.45
N ALA A 170 -2.09 12.95 -0.92
CA ALA A 170 -3.19 12.16 -1.45
C ALA A 170 -4.09 11.69 -0.30
N LEU A 171 -5.40 11.79 -0.54
CA LEU A 171 -6.43 11.31 0.35
C LEU A 171 -7.16 10.16 -0.32
N ILE A 172 -7.18 9.02 0.34
CA ILE A 172 -7.78 7.81 -0.15
C ILE A 172 -8.90 7.41 0.78
N ARG A 173 -10.11 7.29 0.25
CA ARG A 173 -11.31 6.87 0.99
C ARG A 173 -11.86 5.58 0.43
N SER A 174 -12.37 4.73 1.29
CA SER A 174 -13.15 3.58 0.86
C SER A 174 -14.45 4.01 0.22
N ARG A 175 -14.83 3.35 -0.89
CA ARG A 175 -16.17 3.46 -1.50
C ARG A 175 -17.15 2.42 -0.96
N LEU A 176 -16.66 1.50 -0.14
CA LEU A 176 -17.48 0.45 0.45
C LEU A 176 -18.16 0.98 1.72
N PRO A 177 -19.50 1.03 1.77
CA PRO A 177 -20.23 1.58 2.91
C PRO A 177 -20.03 0.78 4.20
N GLU A 178 -19.77 -0.51 4.09
CA GLU A 178 -19.51 -1.41 5.23
C GLU A 178 -18.09 -1.27 5.81
N HIS A 179 -17.18 -0.60 5.10
CA HIS A 179 -15.79 -0.41 5.50
C HIS A 179 -15.32 1.00 5.20
N VAL A 180 -15.79 1.95 6.00
CA VAL A 180 -15.42 3.36 5.84
C VAL A 180 -14.09 3.63 6.51
N PHE A 181 -13.07 3.90 5.70
CA PHE A 181 -11.77 4.36 6.19
C PHE A 181 -11.22 5.48 5.29
N GLU A 182 -10.29 6.22 5.82
CA GLU A 182 -9.54 7.26 5.12
C GLU A 182 -8.05 7.07 5.38
N VAL A 183 -7.26 7.09 4.32
CA VAL A 183 -5.79 7.01 4.38
C VAL A 183 -5.23 8.28 3.78
N ARG A 184 -4.36 8.95 4.53
CA ARG A 184 -3.62 10.11 4.05
C ARG A 184 -2.20 9.70 3.69
N MET A 185 -1.81 10.03 2.48
CA MET A 185 -0.47 9.77 1.97
C MET A 185 0.25 11.07 1.64
N GLN A 186 1.55 11.04 1.77
CA GLN A 186 2.45 12.11 1.36
C GLN A 186 3.49 11.56 0.39
N ARG A 187 3.79 12.35 -0.63
CA ARG A 187 4.82 12.00 -1.62
C ARG A 187 6.20 12.08 -0.98
N ASN A 188 7.00 11.05 -1.22
CA ASN A 188 8.40 10.98 -0.84
C ASN A 188 9.22 10.55 -2.06
N GLY A 189 9.75 11.50 -2.80
CA GLY A 189 10.36 11.25 -4.11
C GLY A 189 9.35 10.75 -5.15
N SER A 190 9.61 9.60 -5.74
CA SER A 190 8.70 8.94 -6.70
C SER A 190 7.64 8.05 -6.03
N ARG A 191 7.65 7.92 -4.70
CA ARG A 191 6.76 7.03 -3.97
C ARG A 191 5.84 7.79 -3.02
N TRP A 192 4.75 7.14 -2.63
CA TRP A 192 3.81 7.69 -1.66
C TRP A 192 3.91 6.92 -0.36
N LYS A 193 3.95 7.66 0.76
CA LYS A 193 4.05 7.11 2.10
C LYS A 193 2.80 7.43 2.90
N ILE A 194 2.22 6.43 3.57
CA ILE A 194 1.09 6.62 4.47
C ILE A 194 1.58 7.37 5.71
N VAL A 195 0.98 8.51 5.97
CA VAL A 195 1.29 9.37 7.12
C VAL A 195 0.15 9.45 8.13
N GLY A 196 -1.05 9.00 7.77
CA GLY A 196 -2.19 9.00 8.66
C GLY A 196 -3.28 8.06 8.19
N VAL A 197 -4.04 7.54 9.14
CA VAL A 197 -5.18 6.65 8.92
C VAL A 197 -6.33 7.10 9.81
N ARG A 198 -7.54 7.13 9.25
CA ARG A 198 -8.77 7.30 9.99
C ARG A 198 -9.68 6.11 9.72
N ASP A 199 -10.00 5.36 10.76
CA ASP A 199 -10.87 4.19 10.70
C ASP A 199 -11.63 4.08 12.02
N GLU A 200 -12.86 4.52 11.99
CA GLU A 200 -13.71 4.58 13.18
C GLU A 200 -14.05 3.19 13.72
N ALA A 201 -14.24 2.22 12.84
CA ALA A 201 -14.55 0.84 13.23
C ALA A 201 -13.37 0.21 13.96
N VAL A 202 -12.16 0.35 13.42
CA VAL A 202 -10.94 -0.16 14.05
C VAL A 202 -10.65 0.59 15.35
N ALA A 203 -10.82 1.91 15.38
CA ALA A 203 -10.65 2.70 16.62
C ALA A 203 -11.62 2.24 17.72
N THR A 204 -12.88 1.96 17.35
CA THR A 204 -13.89 1.44 18.29
C THR A 204 -13.54 0.05 18.80
N GLU A 205 -13.12 -0.87 17.91
CA GLU A 205 -12.70 -2.23 18.29
C GLU A 205 -11.52 -2.21 19.27
N ILE A 206 -10.51 -1.37 19.01
CA ILE A 206 -9.36 -1.22 19.89
C ILE A 206 -9.78 -0.59 21.23
N ALA A 207 -10.61 0.46 21.21
CA ALA A 207 -11.09 1.09 22.42
C ALA A 207 -11.92 0.13 23.30
N GLN A 208 -12.73 -0.75 22.70
CA GLN A 208 -13.47 -1.79 23.42
C GLN A 208 -12.54 -2.82 24.07
N LYS A 209 -11.54 -3.31 23.33
CA LYS A 209 -10.56 -4.30 23.86
C LYS A 209 -9.76 -3.71 25.01
N VAL A 210 -9.24 -2.50 24.87
CA VAL A 210 -8.48 -1.82 25.93
C VAL A 210 -9.37 -1.57 27.15
N GLY A 211 -10.60 -1.12 26.94
CA GLY A 211 -11.57 -0.91 28.03
C GLY A 211 -11.92 -2.21 28.76
N GLN A 212 -12.16 -3.31 28.04
CA GLN A 212 -12.42 -4.64 28.64
C GLN A 212 -11.22 -5.15 29.43
N GLU A 213 -9.99 -4.97 28.94
CA GLU A 213 -8.78 -5.34 29.65
C GLU A 213 -8.64 -4.55 30.97
N ILE A 214 -8.89 -3.24 30.95
CA ILE A 214 -8.86 -2.39 32.15
C ILE A 214 -9.89 -2.87 33.17
N ILE A 215 -11.13 -3.13 32.73
CA ILE A 215 -12.21 -3.62 33.62
C ILE A 215 -11.88 -4.99 34.17
N ALA A 216 -11.41 -5.94 33.35
CA ALA A 216 -11.05 -7.29 33.79
C ALA A 216 -9.92 -7.28 34.82
N VAL A 217 -8.99 -6.36 34.66
CA VAL A 217 -7.90 -6.17 35.62
C VAL A 217 -8.40 -5.57 36.93
N ALA A 218 -9.24 -4.56 36.87
CA ALA A 218 -9.84 -3.96 38.06
C ALA A 218 -10.68 -4.99 38.86
N ALA A 219 -11.39 -5.91 38.13
CA ALA A 219 -12.20 -6.97 38.75
C ALA A 219 -11.36 -8.13 39.34
N ASN A 220 -10.20 -8.46 38.77
CA ASN A 220 -9.40 -9.63 39.14
C ASN A 220 -8.19 -9.34 40.04
N GLY A 221 -8.18 -8.22 40.75
CA GLY A 221 -7.26 -8.04 41.88
C GLY A 221 -5.94 -7.38 41.64
N GLY A 222 -5.87 -6.44 40.73
CA GLY A 222 -4.80 -5.48 40.91
C GLY A 222 -4.07 -4.95 39.72
N ALA A 223 -3.66 -3.73 39.92
CA ALA A 223 -2.86 -2.90 39.02
C ALA A 223 -1.55 -3.54 38.53
N GLU A 224 -0.94 -4.44 39.31
CA GLU A 224 0.29 -5.16 38.95
C GLU A 224 0.08 -6.16 37.80
N ALA A 225 -1.02 -6.89 37.83
CA ALA A 225 -1.38 -7.81 36.75
C ALA A 225 -1.71 -7.04 35.44
N ALA A 226 -2.25 -5.83 35.55
CA ALA A 226 -2.48 -4.92 34.44
C ALA A 226 -1.19 -4.39 33.84
N GLY A 227 -0.31 -3.90 34.68
CA GLY A 227 0.99 -3.38 34.29
C GLY A 227 1.80 -4.40 33.51
N ASN A 228 1.82 -5.65 34.00
CA ASN A 228 2.53 -6.74 33.35
C ASN A 228 1.92 -7.14 32.01
N ARG A 229 0.58 -7.20 31.88
CA ARG A 229 -0.11 -7.52 30.62
C ARG A 229 -0.01 -6.41 29.59
N LEU A 230 -0.05 -5.16 30.03
CA LEU A 230 0.10 -3.99 29.16
C LEU A 230 1.57 -3.62 28.90
N GLY A 231 2.52 -4.30 29.55
CA GLY A 231 3.97 -4.00 29.46
C GLY A 231 4.34 -2.66 30.10
N ILE A 232 3.51 -2.16 31.02
CA ILE A 232 3.72 -0.91 31.73
C ILE A 232 4.38 -1.24 33.08
N LYS A 233 5.69 -1.04 33.14
CA LYS A 233 6.44 -1.12 34.42
C LYS A 233 6.00 0.07 35.28
N ASN A 234 5.67 -0.20 36.57
CA ASN A 234 5.27 0.78 37.58
C ASN A 234 3.83 1.32 37.53
N LEU A 235 2.87 0.53 37.03
CA LEU A 235 1.46 0.91 37.03
C LEU A 235 0.95 1.23 38.46
N ASN A 236 1.45 0.49 39.49
CA ASN A 236 1.10 0.75 40.89
C ASN A 236 1.51 2.14 41.36
N THR A 237 2.69 2.61 40.98
CA THR A 237 3.17 3.97 41.30
C THR A 237 2.27 5.04 40.64
N ILE A 238 1.84 4.79 39.40
CA ILE A 238 0.96 5.69 38.66
C ILE A 238 -0.44 5.72 39.28
N LEU A 239 -0.93 4.57 39.75
CA LEU A 239 -2.26 4.48 40.40
C LEU A 239 -2.23 5.08 41.82
N GLN A 240 -1.15 4.92 42.58
CA GLN A 240 -0.96 5.60 43.85
C GLN A 240 -0.92 7.13 43.71
N GLN A 241 -0.21 7.64 42.70
CA GLN A 241 -0.21 9.05 42.37
C GLN A 241 -1.60 9.53 41.95
N ALA A 242 -2.35 8.69 41.25
CA ALA A 242 -3.72 8.98 40.89
C ALA A 242 -4.64 9.02 42.14
N GLU A 243 -4.49 8.07 43.08
CA GLU A 243 -5.24 8.02 44.33
C GLU A 243 -4.97 9.25 45.23
N GLU A 244 -3.73 9.73 45.28
CA GLU A 244 -3.38 10.98 45.99
C GLU A 244 -4.04 12.23 45.36
N ILE A 245 -4.25 12.22 44.05
CA ILE A 245 -4.96 13.31 43.35
C ILE A 245 -6.48 13.25 43.57
N PHE A 246 -7.01 12.07 43.98
CA PHE A 246 -8.44 11.86 44.26
C PHE A 246 -8.84 12.06 45.73
N ARG A 247 -7.88 12.26 46.60
CA ARG A 247 -8.11 12.71 48.00
C ARG A 247 -8.15 14.23 48.08
#